data_9d5a05c7fd969490387af15a4c9078d9
#
_entry.id   9d5a05c7fd969490387af15a4c9078d9
#
_cell.length_a   1.000
_cell.length_b   1.000
_cell.length_c   1.000
_cell.angle_alpha   90.00
_cell.angle_beta   90.00
_cell.angle_gamma   90.00
#
_symmetry.space_group_name_H-M   'P 1'
#
loop_
_entity.id
_entity.type
_entity.pdbx_description
1 polymer ?
#
loop_
_entity_poly.entity_id
_entity_poly.type
_entity_poly.pdbx_seq_one_letter_code
_entity_poly.pdbx_strand_id
1 'polypeptide(L)'
;MASTETAPLPQHVAIIMDGNGRWAKARHLPRVAGHKEGMDNVKRIAIAASHMGIKVLTVYAFSTENWRRPTEEVNYLMGLPVKFFNHYMPDLMAENVRVEVMGYLDELPAATRQVTLDAMAQTKNNTGMILNFAFNYGSRREITTAVQQLAAQAAAGAVKPVDITEAMVSDHLFTAQLGVLADPDLLIRTSGEERLSNFLLWQVAYSEFVFTDVHWPDFTSNDLAAAVATYQHRQRRYGGLKTSK
;
A
#
# COMPACT_ATOMS: atom_id res chain seq x y z
N MET A 1 -18.07 -33.90 -11.25
CA MET A 1 -16.88 -33.04 -11.32
C MET A 1 -17.29 -31.70 -10.72
N ALA A 2 -16.79 -31.37 -9.53
CA ALA A 2 -17.08 -30.07 -8.93
C ALA A 2 -16.36 -29.01 -9.78
N SER A 3 -17.09 -28.03 -10.32
CA SER A 3 -16.51 -26.84 -10.93
C SER A 3 -15.73 -26.12 -9.85
N THR A 4 -14.40 -26.15 -9.94
CA THR A 4 -13.54 -25.28 -9.15
C THR A 4 -13.69 -23.87 -9.75
N GLU A 5 -14.76 -23.15 -9.36
CA GLU A 5 -14.80 -21.72 -9.58
C GLU A 5 -13.63 -21.13 -8.78
N THR A 6 -12.63 -20.64 -9.50
CA THR A 6 -11.55 -19.85 -8.89
C THR A 6 -12.16 -18.57 -8.35
N ALA A 7 -11.76 -18.16 -7.13
CA ALA A 7 -12.20 -16.88 -6.58
C ALA A 7 -11.87 -15.73 -7.57
N PRO A 8 -12.66 -14.65 -7.57
CA PRO A 8 -12.37 -13.48 -8.41
C PRO A 8 -10.99 -12.91 -8.09
N LEU A 9 -10.44 -12.12 -9.01
CA LEU A 9 -9.19 -11.39 -8.79
C LEU A 9 -9.34 -10.45 -7.58
N PRO A 10 -8.28 -10.28 -6.76
CA PRO A 10 -8.27 -9.25 -5.72
C PRO A 10 -8.39 -7.89 -6.40
N GLN A 11 -9.31 -7.05 -5.91
CA GLN A 11 -9.50 -5.70 -6.43
C GLN A 11 -8.45 -4.75 -5.87
N HIS A 12 -8.09 -4.91 -4.59
CA HIS A 12 -7.06 -4.13 -3.92
C HIS A 12 -5.98 -5.04 -3.36
N VAL A 13 -4.75 -4.84 -3.82
CA VAL A 13 -3.54 -5.53 -3.33
C VAL A 13 -2.67 -4.54 -2.57
N ALA A 14 -2.27 -4.88 -1.35
CA ALA A 14 -1.33 -4.12 -0.55
C ALA A 14 0.02 -4.86 -0.46
N ILE A 15 1.14 -4.14 -0.59
CA ILE A 15 2.49 -4.75 -0.56
C ILE A 15 3.38 -4.05 0.45
N ILE A 16 3.95 -4.84 1.39
CA ILE A 16 5.08 -4.42 2.23
C ILE A 16 6.36 -4.78 1.50
N MET A 17 7.02 -3.77 0.95
CA MET A 17 8.22 -3.86 0.12
C MET A 17 9.49 -4.05 0.96
N ASP A 18 9.66 -5.24 1.53
CA ASP A 18 10.79 -5.54 2.42
C ASP A 18 11.96 -6.18 1.66
N GLY A 19 13.17 -6.06 2.22
CA GLY A 19 14.36 -6.75 1.75
C GLY A 19 15.35 -5.90 0.95
N ASN A 20 15.08 -4.63 0.66
CA ASN A 20 15.99 -3.76 -0.12
C ASN A 20 17.42 -3.75 0.43
N GLY A 21 17.58 -3.59 1.75
CA GLY A 21 18.89 -3.59 2.39
C GLY A 21 19.58 -4.96 2.39
N ARG A 22 18.80 -6.05 2.57
CA ARG A 22 19.32 -7.43 2.53
C ARG A 22 19.76 -7.81 1.12
N TRP A 23 18.98 -7.41 0.12
CA TRP A 23 19.32 -7.57 -1.29
C TRP A 23 20.65 -6.91 -1.66
N ALA A 24 20.86 -5.65 -1.23
CA ALA A 24 22.11 -4.93 -1.46
C ALA A 24 23.30 -5.62 -0.76
N LYS A 25 23.11 -6.00 0.52
CA LYS A 25 24.15 -6.69 1.30
C LYS A 25 24.57 -8.01 0.67
N ALA A 26 23.63 -8.81 0.17
CA ALA A 26 23.91 -10.08 -0.50
C ALA A 26 24.73 -9.90 -1.79
N ARG A 27 24.73 -8.69 -2.36
CA ARG A 27 25.48 -8.33 -3.59
C ARG A 27 26.69 -7.44 -3.31
N HIS A 28 27.07 -7.28 -2.04
CA HIS A 28 28.17 -6.40 -1.61
C HIS A 28 28.00 -4.94 -2.06
N LEU A 29 26.74 -4.50 -2.16
CA LEU A 29 26.38 -3.13 -2.55
C LEU A 29 25.96 -2.30 -1.32
N PRO A 30 26.10 -0.97 -1.37
CA PRO A 30 25.56 -0.09 -0.33
C PRO A 30 24.04 -0.18 -0.28
N ARG A 31 23.44 0.00 0.92
CA ARG A 31 21.98 -0.10 1.13
C ARG A 31 21.16 0.76 0.17
N VAL A 32 21.67 1.93 -0.19
CA VAL A 32 21.02 2.86 -1.13
C VAL A 32 20.81 2.25 -2.52
N ALA A 33 21.68 1.34 -2.97
CA ALA A 33 21.50 0.63 -4.23
C ALA A 33 20.28 -0.29 -4.21
N GLY A 34 20.03 -0.96 -3.07
CA GLY A 34 18.81 -1.76 -2.89
C GLY A 34 17.54 -0.91 -2.89
N HIS A 35 17.58 0.27 -2.27
CA HIS A 35 16.44 1.19 -2.30
C HIS A 35 16.17 1.75 -3.70
N LYS A 36 17.23 2.02 -4.48
CA LYS A 36 17.08 2.44 -5.88
C LYS A 36 16.42 1.33 -6.71
N GLU A 37 16.94 0.13 -6.66
CA GLU A 37 16.38 -1.01 -7.40
C GLU A 37 14.94 -1.33 -6.95
N GLY A 38 14.68 -1.22 -5.63
CA GLY A 38 13.33 -1.37 -5.10
C GLY A 38 12.35 -0.31 -5.62
N MET A 39 12.81 0.93 -5.81
CA MET A 39 12.03 2.00 -6.43
C MET A 39 11.72 1.67 -7.90
N ASP A 40 12.70 1.22 -8.66
CA ASP A 40 12.53 0.84 -10.06
C ASP A 40 11.57 -0.35 -10.18
N ASN A 41 11.57 -1.25 -9.19
CA ASN A 41 10.63 -2.38 -9.12
C ASN A 41 9.18 -1.96 -8.85
N VAL A 42 8.93 -0.86 -8.15
CA VAL A 42 7.56 -0.34 -7.95
C VAL A 42 6.86 -0.13 -9.30
N LYS A 43 7.55 0.51 -10.25
CA LYS A 43 7.01 0.72 -11.59
C LYS A 43 6.69 -0.61 -12.28
N ARG A 44 7.65 -1.56 -12.27
CA ARG A 44 7.47 -2.88 -12.92
C ARG A 44 6.24 -3.63 -12.38
N ILE A 45 6.09 -3.65 -11.07
CA ILE A 45 4.97 -4.35 -10.41
C ILE A 45 3.66 -3.57 -10.58
N ALA A 46 3.68 -2.24 -10.59
CA ALA A 46 2.49 -1.43 -10.84
C ALA A 46 1.92 -1.70 -12.24
N ILE A 47 2.76 -1.71 -13.27
CA ILE A 47 2.33 -2.03 -14.63
C ILE A 47 1.79 -3.47 -14.72
N ALA A 48 2.49 -4.43 -14.11
CA ALA A 48 2.03 -5.82 -14.08
C ALA A 48 0.66 -5.97 -13.37
N ALA A 49 0.47 -5.30 -12.23
CA ALA A 49 -0.80 -5.30 -11.50
C ALA A 49 -1.94 -4.67 -12.32
N SER A 50 -1.66 -3.55 -13.00
CA SER A 50 -2.61 -2.89 -13.90
C SER A 50 -3.04 -3.82 -15.03
N HIS A 51 -2.10 -4.49 -15.69
CA HIS A 51 -2.38 -5.43 -16.78
C HIS A 51 -3.10 -6.70 -16.31
N MET A 52 -2.95 -7.10 -15.03
CA MET A 52 -3.75 -8.17 -14.44
C MET A 52 -5.20 -7.76 -14.14
N GLY A 53 -5.53 -6.47 -14.17
CA GLY A 53 -6.87 -5.96 -13.88
C GLY A 53 -7.10 -5.61 -12.41
N ILE A 54 -6.05 -5.57 -11.57
CA ILE A 54 -6.09 -5.07 -10.20
C ILE A 54 -6.49 -3.60 -10.24
N LYS A 55 -7.38 -3.17 -9.33
CA LYS A 55 -7.92 -1.81 -9.32
C LYS A 55 -7.12 -0.86 -8.43
N VAL A 56 -6.61 -1.37 -7.33
CA VAL A 56 -5.76 -0.60 -6.40
C VAL A 56 -4.52 -1.41 -6.04
N LEU A 57 -3.35 -0.80 -6.15
CA LEU A 57 -2.10 -1.31 -5.63
C LEU A 57 -1.59 -0.34 -4.57
N THR A 58 -1.64 -0.71 -3.28
CA THR A 58 -1.07 0.08 -2.20
C THR A 58 0.31 -0.45 -1.83
N VAL A 59 1.33 0.41 -1.87
CA VAL A 59 2.71 0.05 -1.54
C VAL A 59 3.20 0.80 -0.30
N TYR A 60 3.83 0.07 0.64
CA TYR A 60 4.39 0.66 1.87
C TYR A 60 5.76 1.25 1.57
N ALA A 61 5.81 2.53 1.21
CA ALA A 61 7.03 3.19 0.74
C ALA A 61 7.89 3.75 1.88
N PHE A 62 7.28 4.31 2.94
CA PHE A 62 8.00 4.84 4.10
C PHE A 62 7.10 4.86 5.34
N SER A 63 7.53 4.17 6.40
CA SER A 63 6.79 4.14 7.67
C SER A 63 7.22 5.27 8.61
N THR A 64 6.33 5.67 9.53
CA THR A 64 6.65 6.63 10.59
C THR A 64 7.83 6.18 11.45
N GLU A 65 8.06 4.87 11.62
CA GLU A 65 9.19 4.32 12.35
C GLU A 65 10.52 4.49 11.60
N ASN A 66 10.50 4.67 10.28
CA ASN A 66 11.72 4.83 9.47
C ASN A 66 12.47 6.13 9.75
N TRP A 67 11.84 7.13 10.35
CA TRP A 67 12.53 8.35 10.82
C TRP A 67 13.63 8.06 11.84
N ARG A 68 13.60 6.90 12.51
CA ARG A 68 14.64 6.45 13.47
C ARG A 68 15.88 5.88 12.80
N ARG A 69 15.89 5.75 11.46
CA ARG A 69 17.05 5.29 10.70
C ARG A 69 18.15 6.36 10.67
N PRO A 70 19.39 5.99 10.31
CA PRO A 70 20.46 6.98 10.12
C PRO A 70 20.01 8.12 9.19
N THR A 71 20.38 9.35 9.52
CA THR A 71 19.95 10.56 8.80
C THR A 71 20.24 10.51 7.31
N GLU A 72 21.41 9.96 6.93
CA GLU A 72 21.79 9.81 5.52
C GLU A 72 20.83 8.89 4.75
N GLU A 73 20.41 7.77 5.38
CA GLU A 73 19.43 6.85 4.78
C GLU A 73 18.07 7.53 4.65
N VAL A 74 17.62 8.25 5.69
CA VAL A 74 16.36 9.01 5.68
C VAL A 74 16.37 10.05 4.56
N ASN A 75 17.42 10.86 4.48
CA ASN A 75 17.53 11.89 3.43
C ASN A 75 17.50 11.28 2.03
N TYR A 76 18.17 10.13 1.84
CA TYR A 76 18.13 9.41 0.58
C TYR A 76 16.70 8.94 0.24
N LEU A 77 16.00 8.32 1.20
CA LEU A 77 14.62 7.84 1.03
C LEU A 77 13.65 8.97 0.75
N MET A 78 13.81 10.13 1.40
CA MET A 78 13.01 11.32 1.12
C MET A 78 13.22 11.89 -0.29
N GLY A 79 14.38 11.66 -0.89
CA GLY A 79 14.65 12.03 -2.28
C GLY A 79 14.11 11.05 -3.34
N LEU A 80 13.71 9.83 -2.94
CA LEU A 80 13.23 8.81 -3.89
C LEU A 80 11.94 9.20 -4.61
N PRO A 81 10.90 9.77 -3.95
CA PRO A 81 9.70 10.22 -4.65
C PRO A 81 9.99 11.23 -5.77
N VAL A 82 10.91 12.16 -5.53
CA VAL A 82 11.33 13.14 -6.54
C VAL A 82 11.92 12.44 -7.77
N LYS A 83 12.82 11.47 -7.55
CA LYS A 83 13.43 10.68 -8.63
C LYS A 83 12.41 9.82 -9.34
N PHE A 84 11.51 9.15 -8.58
CA PHE A 84 10.48 8.25 -9.11
C PHE A 84 9.52 9.00 -10.04
N PHE A 85 8.88 10.04 -9.56
CA PHE A 85 7.89 10.76 -10.34
C PHE A 85 8.50 11.50 -11.52
N ASN A 86 9.66 12.16 -11.35
CA ASN A 86 10.34 12.79 -12.47
C ASN A 86 10.73 11.83 -13.58
N HIS A 87 11.02 10.56 -13.25
CA HIS A 87 11.46 9.57 -14.23
C HIS A 87 10.30 8.76 -14.83
N TYR A 88 9.33 8.35 -14.00
CA TYR A 88 8.30 7.37 -14.40
C TYR A 88 6.92 7.97 -14.65
N MET A 89 6.74 9.29 -14.48
CA MET A 89 5.45 9.93 -14.75
C MET A 89 4.94 9.69 -16.18
N PRO A 90 5.78 9.78 -17.24
CA PRO A 90 5.31 9.47 -18.60
C PRO A 90 4.77 8.04 -18.75
N ASP A 91 5.43 7.06 -18.12
CA ASP A 91 5.00 5.67 -18.18
C ASP A 91 3.66 5.48 -17.43
N LEU A 92 3.52 6.08 -16.23
CA LEU A 92 2.28 6.01 -15.44
C LEU A 92 1.09 6.66 -16.19
N MET A 93 1.33 7.77 -16.88
CA MET A 93 0.33 8.43 -17.71
C MET A 93 -0.07 7.57 -18.92
N ALA A 94 0.91 6.97 -19.61
CA ALA A 94 0.66 6.08 -20.76
C ALA A 94 -0.16 4.85 -20.36
N GLU A 95 0.07 4.31 -19.17
CA GLU A 95 -0.66 3.17 -18.59
C GLU A 95 -1.98 3.58 -17.91
N ASN A 96 -2.38 4.85 -18.03
CA ASN A 96 -3.60 5.38 -17.41
C ASN A 96 -3.67 5.13 -15.89
N VAL A 97 -2.52 5.07 -15.21
CA VAL A 97 -2.43 4.84 -13.77
C VAL A 97 -2.69 6.15 -13.02
N ARG A 98 -3.61 6.12 -12.06
CA ARG A 98 -3.85 7.22 -11.12
C ARG A 98 -2.96 7.07 -9.90
N VAL A 99 -2.22 8.11 -9.57
CA VAL A 99 -1.37 8.14 -8.36
C VAL A 99 -2.16 8.73 -7.20
N GLU A 100 -2.15 8.01 -6.08
CA GLU A 100 -2.61 8.51 -4.79
C GLU A 100 -1.49 8.34 -3.76
N VAL A 101 -1.45 9.22 -2.76
CA VAL A 101 -0.50 9.12 -1.67
C VAL A 101 -1.22 9.34 -0.35
N MET A 102 -1.00 8.45 0.60
CA MET A 102 -1.58 8.51 1.93
C MET A 102 -0.50 8.57 3.00
N GLY A 103 -0.77 9.28 4.08
CA GLY A 103 0.11 9.48 5.23
C GLY A 103 0.23 10.95 5.61
N TYR A 104 1.21 11.28 6.44
CA TYR A 104 1.40 12.63 7.00
C TYR A 104 2.27 13.48 6.08
N LEU A 105 1.69 13.94 4.96
CA LEU A 105 2.42 14.64 3.89
C LEU A 105 2.94 16.01 4.32
N ASP A 106 2.27 16.69 5.25
CA ASP A 106 2.69 18.01 5.75
C ASP A 106 4.01 17.97 6.53
N GLU A 107 4.42 16.80 7.00
CA GLU A 107 5.69 16.60 7.71
C GLU A 107 6.86 16.27 6.76
N LEU A 108 6.60 16.12 5.48
CA LEU A 108 7.63 15.81 4.49
C LEU A 108 8.47 17.03 4.14
N PRO A 109 9.74 16.84 3.73
CA PRO A 109 10.52 17.92 3.12
C PRO A 109 9.76 18.55 1.94
N ALA A 110 9.85 19.85 1.81
CA ALA A 110 9.04 20.64 0.86
C ALA A 110 9.11 20.10 -0.59
N ALA A 111 10.29 19.73 -1.06
CA ALA A 111 10.49 19.20 -2.41
C ALA A 111 9.77 17.83 -2.59
N THR A 112 9.83 16.95 -1.58
CA THR A 112 9.16 15.65 -1.59
C THR A 112 7.65 15.82 -1.57
N ARG A 113 7.15 16.70 -0.70
CA ARG A 113 5.72 17.02 -0.61
C ARG A 113 5.21 17.57 -1.94
N GLN A 114 5.91 18.55 -2.52
CA GLN A 114 5.49 19.20 -3.77
C GLN A 114 5.39 18.20 -4.92
N VAL A 115 6.44 17.41 -5.18
CA VAL A 115 6.41 16.44 -6.27
C VAL A 115 5.32 15.36 -6.08
N THR A 116 5.02 15.02 -4.84
CA THR A 116 3.93 14.09 -4.50
C THR A 116 2.56 14.66 -4.86
N LEU A 117 2.31 15.92 -4.48
CA LEU A 117 1.06 16.62 -4.82
C LEU A 117 0.94 16.84 -6.34
N ASP A 118 2.04 17.17 -7.01
CA ASP A 118 2.07 17.35 -8.48
C ASP A 118 1.75 16.03 -9.20
N ALA A 119 2.28 14.91 -8.71
CA ALA A 119 1.99 13.58 -9.27
C ALA A 119 0.51 13.21 -9.15
N MET A 120 -0.10 13.43 -7.99
CA MET A 120 -1.53 13.23 -7.78
C MET A 120 -2.36 14.15 -8.70
N ALA A 121 -2.00 15.43 -8.80
CA ALA A 121 -2.70 16.41 -9.64
C ALA A 121 -2.61 16.07 -11.14
N GLN A 122 -1.44 15.65 -11.62
CA GLN A 122 -1.23 15.28 -13.03
C GLN A 122 -2.03 14.04 -13.43
N THR A 123 -2.14 13.06 -12.52
CA THR A 123 -2.81 11.78 -12.81
C THR A 123 -4.27 11.72 -12.38
N LYS A 124 -4.83 12.80 -11.80
CA LYS A 124 -6.18 12.82 -11.21
C LYS A 124 -7.32 12.39 -12.16
N ASN A 125 -7.13 12.59 -13.47
CA ASN A 125 -8.12 12.24 -14.48
C ASN A 125 -7.88 10.84 -15.08
N ASN A 126 -6.84 10.13 -14.66
CA ASN A 126 -6.61 8.75 -15.08
C ASN A 126 -7.67 7.84 -14.44
N THR A 127 -8.19 6.92 -15.23
CA THR A 127 -9.32 6.05 -14.88
C THR A 127 -8.92 4.58 -14.72
N GLY A 128 -7.64 4.27 -14.90
CA GLY A 128 -7.09 2.94 -14.75
C GLY A 128 -6.83 2.56 -13.28
N MET A 129 -5.82 1.74 -13.05
CA MET A 129 -5.44 1.32 -11.70
C MET A 129 -5.00 2.50 -10.84
N ILE A 130 -5.35 2.49 -9.56
CA ILE A 130 -4.82 3.42 -8.56
C ILE A 130 -3.53 2.83 -7.99
N LEU A 131 -2.40 3.54 -8.17
CA LEU A 131 -1.15 3.27 -7.46
C LEU A 131 -1.10 4.17 -6.23
N ASN A 132 -1.33 3.59 -5.05
CA ASN A 132 -1.41 4.31 -3.79
C ASN A 132 -0.14 4.10 -2.96
N PHE A 133 0.56 5.17 -2.64
CA PHE A 133 1.78 5.12 -1.82
C PHE A 133 1.46 5.43 -0.36
N ALA A 134 1.70 4.48 0.54
CA ALA A 134 1.73 4.75 1.98
C ALA A 134 3.11 5.36 2.32
N PHE A 135 3.16 6.69 2.50
CA PHE A 135 4.39 7.45 2.69
C PHE A 135 4.31 8.31 3.96
N ASN A 136 5.29 8.21 4.83
CA ASN A 136 5.23 8.72 6.20
C ASN A 136 3.95 8.24 6.92
N TYR A 137 3.68 6.94 6.75
CA TYR A 137 2.46 6.30 7.19
C TYR A 137 2.72 5.37 8.38
N GLY A 138 1.74 5.26 9.27
CA GLY A 138 1.70 4.29 10.36
C GLY A 138 0.28 4.15 10.90
N SER A 139 -0.27 2.93 10.86
CA SER A 139 -1.68 2.67 11.15
C SER A 139 -2.10 3.03 12.57
N ARG A 140 -1.25 2.80 13.58
CA ARG A 140 -1.57 3.20 14.95
C ARG A 140 -1.78 4.71 15.08
N ARG A 141 -0.94 5.51 14.41
CA ARG A 141 -1.07 6.96 14.37
C ARG A 141 -2.31 7.38 13.59
N GLU A 142 -2.56 6.74 12.45
CA GLU A 142 -3.77 6.97 11.63
C GLU A 142 -5.04 6.76 12.46
N ILE A 143 -5.17 5.60 13.13
CA ILE A 143 -6.32 5.29 14.00
C ILE A 143 -6.43 6.33 15.13
N THR A 144 -5.32 6.71 15.76
CA THR A 144 -5.33 7.74 16.80
C THR A 144 -5.85 9.07 16.27
N THR A 145 -5.45 9.46 15.05
CA THR A 145 -5.93 10.69 14.39
C THR A 145 -7.43 10.61 14.10
N ALA A 146 -7.92 9.47 13.61
CA ALA A 146 -9.36 9.25 13.39
C ALA A 146 -10.15 9.37 14.71
N VAL A 147 -9.65 8.78 15.80
CA VAL A 147 -10.27 8.90 17.12
C VAL A 147 -10.30 10.35 17.61
N GLN A 148 -9.21 11.10 17.42
CA GLN A 148 -9.14 12.53 17.78
C GLN A 148 -10.17 13.37 17.00
N GLN A 149 -10.34 13.10 15.70
CA GLN A 149 -11.31 13.80 14.86
C GLN A 149 -12.76 13.50 15.30
N LEU A 150 -13.08 12.23 15.55
CA LEU A 150 -14.40 11.82 16.05
C LEU A 150 -14.68 12.38 17.46
N ALA A 151 -13.69 12.41 18.35
CA ALA A 151 -13.83 13.03 19.67
C ALA A 151 -14.09 14.53 19.57
N ALA A 152 -13.43 15.23 18.64
CA ALA A 152 -13.68 16.66 18.38
C ALA A 152 -15.11 16.89 17.84
N GLN A 153 -15.60 16.05 16.94
CA GLN A 153 -16.98 16.09 16.44
C GLN A 153 -17.99 15.84 17.56
N ALA A 154 -17.70 14.90 18.46
CA ALA A 154 -18.55 14.63 19.62
C ALA A 154 -18.58 15.82 20.59
N ALA A 155 -17.42 16.42 20.89
CA ALA A 155 -17.35 17.62 21.73
C ALA A 155 -18.07 18.83 21.14
N ALA A 156 -18.11 18.94 19.80
CA ALA A 156 -18.87 19.95 19.08
C ALA A 156 -20.38 19.63 18.96
N GLY A 157 -20.84 18.49 19.44
CA GLY A 157 -22.24 18.04 19.35
C GLY A 157 -22.67 17.57 17.97
N ALA A 158 -21.74 17.38 17.03
CA ALA A 158 -22.01 16.91 15.66
C ALA A 158 -22.33 15.41 15.61
N VAL A 159 -21.83 14.62 16.57
CA VAL A 159 -22.10 13.19 16.73
C VAL A 159 -22.21 12.87 18.23
N LYS A 160 -23.08 11.94 18.62
CA LYS A 160 -23.07 11.43 19.99
C LYS A 160 -22.03 10.30 20.10
N PRO A 161 -21.27 10.19 21.21
CA PRO A 161 -20.30 9.11 21.35
C PRO A 161 -20.85 7.71 21.13
N VAL A 162 -22.11 7.48 21.55
CA VAL A 162 -22.81 6.18 21.39
C VAL A 162 -23.20 5.86 19.95
N ASP A 163 -23.26 6.86 19.06
CA ASP A 163 -23.62 6.72 17.64
C ASP A 163 -22.38 6.55 16.73
N ILE A 164 -21.16 6.57 17.28
CA ILE A 164 -19.93 6.33 16.53
C ILE A 164 -19.90 4.86 16.07
N THR A 165 -19.79 4.65 14.77
CA THR A 165 -19.79 3.32 14.13
C THR A 165 -18.42 2.99 13.54
N GLU A 166 -18.18 1.70 13.21
CA GLU A 166 -16.98 1.26 12.47
C GLU A 166 -16.85 1.97 11.12
N ALA A 167 -17.96 2.20 10.41
CA ALA A 167 -17.97 2.95 9.17
C ALA A 167 -17.45 4.38 9.36
N MET A 168 -17.89 5.07 10.41
CA MET A 168 -17.39 6.41 10.71
C MET A 168 -15.89 6.41 11.02
N VAL A 169 -15.36 5.38 11.70
CA VAL A 169 -13.91 5.25 11.88
C VAL A 169 -13.22 5.08 10.52
N SER A 170 -13.72 4.19 9.68
CA SER A 170 -13.18 3.94 8.34
C SER A 170 -13.17 5.20 7.46
N ASP A 171 -14.23 6.04 7.55
CA ASP A 171 -14.34 7.31 6.82
C ASP A 171 -13.29 8.36 7.25
N HIS A 172 -12.67 8.18 8.42
CA HIS A 172 -11.61 9.06 8.92
C HIS A 172 -10.20 8.49 8.69
N LEU A 173 -10.07 7.30 8.06
CA LEU A 173 -8.79 6.73 7.69
C LEU A 173 -8.33 7.23 6.31
N PHE A 174 -7.04 7.20 6.05
CA PHE A 174 -6.47 7.67 4.78
C PHE A 174 -6.99 6.90 3.56
N THR A 175 -7.36 5.63 3.74
CA THR A 175 -7.91 4.81 2.65
C THR A 175 -9.35 5.15 2.29
N ALA A 176 -10.05 5.99 3.05
CA ALA A 176 -11.41 6.44 2.73
C ALA A 176 -11.51 7.06 1.31
N GLN A 177 -10.44 7.70 0.84
CA GLN A 177 -10.36 8.24 -0.53
C GLN A 177 -10.50 7.17 -1.63
N LEU A 178 -10.29 5.89 -1.31
CA LEU A 178 -10.42 4.76 -2.24
C LEU A 178 -11.87 4.22 -2.30
N GLY A 179 -12.78 4.75 -1.48
CA GLY A 179 -14.19 4.37 -1.44
C GLY A 179 -14.38 2.89 -1.12
N VAL A 180 -15.15 2.19 -1.95
CA VAL A 180 -15.44 0.76 -1.76
C VAL A 180 -14.21 -0.16 -1.87
N LEU A 181 -13.09 0.37 -2.30
CA LEU A 181 -11.80 -0.33 -2.41
C LEU A 181 -10.84 0.03 -1.27
N ALA A 182 -11.32 0.63 -0.16
CA ALA A 182 -10.50 1.07 0.95
C ALA A 182 -9.74 -0.06 1.64
N ASP A 183 -10.35 -1.25 1.73
CA ASP A 183 -9.78 -2.42 2.40
C ASP A 183 -9.12 -3.36 1.39
N PRO A 184 -7.83 -3.74 1.58
CA PRO A 184 -7.17 -4.68 0.70
C PRO A 184 -7.78 -6.08 0.77
N ASP A 185 -7.94 -6.72 -0.38
CA ASP A 185 -8.28 -8.15 -0.45
C ASP A 185 -7.08 -9.03 -0.12
N LEU A 186 -5.89 -8.62 -0.58
CA LEU A 186 -4.64 -9.34 -0.47
C LEU A 186 -3.53 -8.44 0.03
N LEU A 187 -2.83 -8.88 1.08
CA LEU A 187 -1.60 -8.27 1.54
C LEU A 187 -0.42 -9.20 1.24
N ILE A 188 0.59 -8.68 0.55
CA ILE A 188 1.83 -9.40 0.25
C ILE A 188 2.96 -8.77 1.05
N ARG A 189 3.81 -9.59 1.67
CA ARG A 189 5.07 -9.12 2.23
C ARG A 189 6.23 -9.95 1.70
N THR A 190 7.24 -9.25 1.20
CA THR A 190 8.47 -9.83 0.67
C THR A 190 9.51 -10.04 1.78
N SER A 191 10.51 -10.91 1.50
CA SER A 191 11.73 -11.09 2.32
C SER A 191 11.58 -11.91 3.59
N GLY A 192 10.59 -12.84 3.65
CA GLY A 192 10.47 -13.85 4.69
C GLY A 192 10.00 -13.36 6.06
N GLU A 193 9.56 -12.11 6.18
CA GLU A 193 9.07 -11.56 7.44
C GLU A 193 7.54 -11.65 7.52
N GLU A 194 7.00 -12.24 8.58
CA GLU A 194 5.57 -12.52 8.75
C GLU A 194 4.92 -11.59 9.78
N ARG A 195 5.05 -10.30 9.61
CA ARG A 195 4.44 -9.26 10.46
C ARG A 195 3.98 -8.07 9.64
N LEU A 196 3.01 -7.30 10.14
CA LEU A 196 2.39 -6.15 9.45
C LEU A 196 3.20 -4.86 9.59
N SER A 197 4.07 -4.74 10.57
CA SER A 197 4.91 -3.56 10.81
C SER A 197 4.13 -2.25 10.80
N ASN A 198 2.99 -2.22 11.50
CA ASN A 198 2.13 -1.04 11.61
C ASN A 198 1.51 -0.57 10.27
N PHE A 199 1.32 -1.51 9.32
CA PHE A 199 0.73 -1.23 8.02
C PHE A 199 -0.74 -1.67 7.97
N LEU A 200 -1.65 -0.74 7.67
CA LEU A 200 -3.07 -0.94 7.40
C LEU A 200 -3.82 -1.82 8.45
N LEU A 201 -3.52 -1.69 9.76
CA LEU A 201 -4.03 -2.60 10.80
C LEU A 201 -5.56 -2.70 10.83
N TRP A 202 -6.27 -1.60 10.55
CA TRP A 202 -7.72 -1.59 10.48
C TRP A 202 -8.22 -2.25 9.20
N GLN A 203 -7.66 -1.86 8.08
CA GLN A 203 -8.13 -2.21 6.74
C GLN A 203 -7.87 -3.67 6.37
N VAL A 204 -6.84 -4.31 6.97
CA VAL A 204 -6.48 -5.72 6.65
C VAL A 204 -7.20 -6.75 7.51
N ALA A 205 -8.21 -6.34 8.28
CA ALA A 205 -8.94 -7.21 9.20
C ALA A 205 -9.48 -8.50 8.54
N TYR A 206 -9.81 -8.44 7.26
CA TYR A 206 -10.32 -9.56 6.46
C TYR A 206 -9.48 -9.86 5.21
N SER A 207 -8.29 -9.28 5.10
CA SER A 207 -7.38 -9.54 3.98
C SER A 207 -6.79 -10.96 4.06
N GLU A 208 -6.52 -11.54 2.90
CA GLU A 208 -5.65 -12.72 2.82
C GLU A 208 -4.18 -12.27 2.83
N PHE A 209 -3.29 -13.05 3.46
CA PHE A 209 -1.87 -12.73 3.55
C PHE A 209 -1.04 -13.73 2.74
N VAL A 210 -0.09 -13.21 1.96
CA VAL A 210 0.94 -14.00 1.29
C VAL A 210 2.31 -13.47 1.70
N PHE A 211 3.13 -14.34 2.28
CA PHE A 211 4.51 -14.06 2.64
C PHE A 211 5.43 -14.79 1.68
N THR A 212 6.53 -14.15 1.23
CA THR A 212 7.50 -14.73 0.32
C THR A 212 8.92 -14.38 0.74
N ASP A 213 9.85 -15.30 0.56
CA ASP A 213 11.27 -15.11 0.85
C ASP A 213 11.98 -14.20 -0.16
N VAL A 214 11.38 -13.98 -1.33
CA VAL A 214 11.93 -13.13 -2.38
C VAL A 214 12.10 -11.70 -1.86
N HIS A 215 13.29 -11.12 -2.01
CA HIS A 215 13.51 -9.71 -1.68
C HIS A 215 12.81 -8.79 -2.68
N TRP A 216 12.28 -7.65 -2.19
CA TRP A 216 11.50 -6.73 -3.04
C TRP A 216 12.18 -6.37 -4.37
N PRO A 217 13.50 -6.05 -4.46
CA PRO A 217 14.12 -5.76 -5.75
C PRO A 217 14.07 -6.90 -6.77
N ASP A 218 14.02 -8.15 -6.31
CA ASP A 218 13.94 -9.35 -7.16
C ASP A 218 12.52 -9.86 -7.34
N PHE A 219 11.52 -9.26 -6.68
CA PHE A 219 10.11 -9.66 -6.80
C PHE A 219 9.60 -9.32 -8.20
N THR A 220 9.11 -10.33 -8.92
CA THR A 220 8.72 -10.22 -10.32
C THR A 220 7.21 -10.21 -10.53
N SER A 221 6.76 -9.94 -11.77
CA SER A 221 5.35 -10.12 -12.16
C SER A 221 4.87 -11.56 -12.00
N ASN A 222 5.75 -12.55 -12.15
CA ASN A 222 5.41 -13.96 -11.91
C ASN A 222 5.18 -14.24 -10.41
N ASP A 223 5.95 -13.61 -9.52
CA ASP A 223 5.73 -13.73 -8.07
C ASP A 223 4.41 -13.06 -7.67
N LEU A 224 4.08 -11.91 -8.26
CA LEU A 224 2.78 -11.27 -8.07
C LEU A 224 1.64 -12.19 -8.54
N ALA A 225 1.77 -12.79 -9.73
CA ALA A 225 0.78 -13.72 -10.26
C ALA A 225 0.61 -14.96 -9.37
N ALA A 226 1.70 -15.50 -8.82
CA ALA A 226 1.67 -16.61 -7.88
C ALA A 226 0.96 -16.25 -6.56
N ALA A 227 1.18 -15.03 -6.04
CA ALA A 227 0.49 -14.53 -4.85
C ALA A 227 -1.02 -14.35 -5.11
N VAL A 228 -1.40 -13.81 -6.27
CA VAL A 228 -2.79 -13.68 -6.71
C VAL A 228 -3.44 -15.06 -6.88
N ALA A 229 -2.75 -16.03 -7.50
CA ALA A 229 -3.25 -17.40 -7.61
C ALA A 229 -3.46 -18.04 -6.23
N THR A 230 -2.55 -17.83 -5.28
CA THR A 230 -2.71 -18.27 -3.89
C THR A 230 -3.98 -17.70 -3.27
N TYR A 231 -4.25 -16.40 -3.44
CA TYR A 231 -5.48 -15.76 -2.99
C TYR A 231 -6.72 -16.41 -3.63
N GLN A 232 -6.70 -16.62 -4.94
CA GLN A 232 -7.84 -17.20 -5.68
C GLN A 232 -8.16 -18.66 -5.28
N HIS A 233 -7.18 -19.41 -4.78
CA HIS A 233 -7.40 -20.76 -4.28
C HIS A 233 -7.92 -20.80 -2.83
N ARG A 234 -7.91 -19.70 -2.09
CA ARG A 234 -8.43 -19.63 -0.72
C ARG A 234 -9.93 -19.36 -0.71
N GLN A 235 -10.62 -19.95 0.26
CA GLN A 235 -12.04 -19.73 0.49
C GLN A 235 -12.22 -18.70 1.61
N ARG A 236 -12.62 -17.47 1.29
CA ARG A 236 -12.97 -16.44 2.27
C ARG A 236 -14.33 -16.78 2.91
N ARG A 237 -14.37 -16.98 4.22
CA ARG A 237 -15.59 -17.41 4.93
C ARG A 237 -16.28 -16.29 5.71
N TYR A 238 -15.66 -15.15 5.95
CA TYR A 238 -16.21 -14.02 6.73
C TYR A 238 -16.99 -14.46 8.00
N GLY A 239 -16.49 -15.49 8.70
CA GLY A 239 -17.16 -16.07 9.87
C GLY A 239 -18.36 -16.98 9.58
N GLY A 240 -18.77 -17.21 8.34
CA GLY A 240 -19.86 -18.09 7.96
C GLY A 240 -19.49 -19.57 7.95
N LEU A 241 -20.45 -20.46 8.31
CA LEU A 241 -20.30 -21.91 8.17
C LEU A 241 -20.69 -22.31 6.74
N LYS A 242 -20.02 -23.37 6.18
CA LYS A 242 -20.54 -24.00 4.97
C LYS A 242 -21.91 -24.60 5.30
N THR A 243 -22.97 -24.14 4.67
CA THR A 243 -24.21 -24.92 4.55
C THR A 243 -23.87 -26.10 3.66
N SER A 244 -23.66 -27.28 4.27
CA SER A 244 -23.67 -28.54 3.54
C SER A 244 -25.04 -28.70 2.88
N LYS A 245 -25.08 -28.65 1.55
CA LYS A 245 -26.17 -29.23 0.77
C LYS A 245 -25.88 -30.67 0.51
#